data_a5861f093d67389190a86dc41abdedc5
#
_entry.id   a5861f093d67389190a86dc41abdedc5
#
_cell.length_a   1.000
_cell.length_b   1.000
_cell.length_c   1.000
_cell.angle_alpha   90.00
_cell.angle_beta   90.00
_cell.angle_gamma   90.00
#
_symmetry.space_group_name_H-M   'P 1'
#
loop_
_entity.id
_entity.type
_entity.pdbx_description
1 polymer ?
#
loop_
_entity_poly.entity_id
_entity_poly.type
_entity_poly.pdbx_seq_one_letter_code
_entity_poly.pdbx_strand_id
1 'polypeptide(L)'
;MAGRLQGKSAIVTSAGQGIGRASAICLAKEGAKVWATDINAEALASLAAEQPGIETFTLDVLKQHEVDAAAARVGTPDILFNCSGYVHAGTIMETDDKAWDFSFDLNVKAHYRMMKAFMPGWLARGNGVIINMASAASSIKGVPNRFVYGATKAAVIGMTKALAADFTSKGIRVNAICPGTVDSPSLMDRLKATGDFEAAKNAFISRQPMGRMARADEIGMLVVYLASDEAAFITGQTFVIDGGWSI
;
A
#
# COMPACT_ATOMS: atom_id res chain seq x y z
N MET A 1 14.46 22.13 10.14
CA MET A 1 13.07 22.41 9.67
C MET A 1 12.18 21.35 10.26
N ALA A 2 10.96 21.69 10.66
CA ALA A 2 9.99 20.68 11.09
C ALA A 2 9.69 19.73 9.91
N GLY A 3 9.47 18.44 10.19
CA GLY A 3 9.12 17.46 9.17
C GLY A 3 7.76 17.78 8.51
N ARG A 4 7.54 17.32 7.28
CA ARG A 4 6.33 17.58 6.46
C ARG A 4 5.04 17.04 7.10
N LEU A 5 5.16 16.11 8.05
CA LEU A 5 4.06 15.44 8.75
C LEU A 5 4.09 15.68 10.26
N GLN A 6 4.77 16.74 10.70
CA GLN A 6 4.85 17.07 12.10
C GLN A 6 3.46 17.22 12.74
N GLY A 7 3.21 16.49 13.82
CA GLY A 7 1.93 16.49 14.54
C GLY A 7 0.82 15.64 13.89
N LYS A 8 1.08 15.00 12.74
CA LYS A 8 0.15 14.06 12.11
C LYS A 8 0.39 12.64 12.62
N SER A 9 -0.63 11.81 12.45
CA SER A 9 -0.58 10.38 12.82
C SER A 9 -0.94 9.50 11.64
N ALA A 10 -0.30 8.34 11.53
CA ALA A 10 -0.48 7.41 10.41
C ALA A 10 -0.57 5.96 10.86
N ILE A 11 -1.44 5.19 10.23
CA ILE A 11 -1.44 3.73 10.31
C ILE A 11 -1.05 3.15 8.96
N VAL A 12 -0.15 2.16 8.97
CA VAL A 12 0.38 1.48 7.79
C VAL A 12 0.15 -0.02 7.93
N THR A 13 -0.50 -0.64 6.94
CA THR A 13 -0.70 -2.09 6.90
C THR A 13 0.42 -2.79 6.14
N SER A 14 0.72 -4.05 6.47
CA SER A 14 1.83 -4.84 5.89
C SER A 14 3.16 -4.10 5.95
N ALA A 15 3.47 -3.56 7.14
CA ALA A 15 4.64 -2.73 7.38
C ALA A 15 5.86 -3.52 7.86
N GLY A 16 5.81 -4.84 7.93
CA GLY A 16 6.93 -5.68 8.35
C GLY A 16 8.09 -5.67 7.35
N GLN A 17 7.81 -5.48 6.06
CA GLN A 17 8.82 -5.52 5.01
C GLN A 17 8.46 -4.64 3.80
N GLY A 18 9.42 -4.50 2.86
CA GLY A 18 9.22 -3.89 1.54
C GLY A 18 8.65 -2.47 1.59
N ILE A 19 7.65 -2.19 0.76
CA ILE A 19 7.07 -0.85 0.61
C ILE A 19 6.42 -0.37 1.91
N GLY A 20 5.68 -1.24 2.60
CA GLY A 20 5.02 -0.87 3.86
C GLY A 20 6.03 -0.42 4.93
N ARG A 21 7.12 -1.20 5.14
CA ARG A 21 8.21 -0.87 6.05
C ARG A 21 8.88 0.45 5.69
N ALA A 22 9.27 0.60 4.44
CA ALA A 22 9.93 1.82 3.97
C ALA A 22 9.04 3.05 4.13
N SER A 23 7.73 2.91 3.84
CA SER A 23 6.78 4.00 3.99
C SER A 23 6.56 4.38 5.46
N ALA A 24 6.48 3.39 6.36
CA ALA A 24 6.37 3.66 7.81
C ALA A 24 7.60 4.44 8.32
N ILE A 25 8.81 4.06 7.88
CA ILE A 25 10.04 4.77 8.20
C ILE A 25 10.04 6.19 7.61
N CYS A 26 9.65 6.37 6.35
CA CYS A 26 9.59 7.69 5.72
C CYS A 26 8.59 8.62 6.43
N LEU A 27 7.40 8.12 6.77
CA LEU A 27 6.40 8.88 7.52
C LEU A 27 6.92 9.31 8.90
N ALA A 28 7.57 8.39 9.63
CA ALA A 28 8.15 8.69 10.95
C ALA A 28 9.28 9.72 10.87
N LYS A 29 10.17 9.61 9.89
CA LYS A 29 11.26 10.58 9.66
C LYS A 29 10.75 11.99 9.36
N GLU A 30 9.55 12.10 8.78
CA GLU A 30 8.88 13.37 8.50
C GLU A 30 8.01 13.87 9.68
N GLY A 31 8.13 13.23 10.84
CA GLY A 31 7.54 13.70 12.10
C GLY A 31 6.14 13.15 12.40
N ALA A 32 5.64 12.19 11.62
CA ALA A 32 4.37 11.54 11.94
C ALA A 32 4.53 10.56 13.12
N LYS A 33 3.51 10.48 13.98
CA LYS A 33 3.30 9.34 14.85
C LYS A 33 2.84 8.16 14.01
N VAL A 34 3.57 7.04 13.99
CA VAL A 34 3.26 5.91 13.10
C VAL A 34 2.90 4.66 13.90
N TRP A 35 1.78 4.04 13.52
CA TRP A 35 1.43 2.67 13.86
C TRP A 35 1.68 1.78 12.64
N ALA A 36 2.66 0.89 12.76
CA ALA A 36 3.01 -0.07 11.74
C ALA A 36 2.45 -1.45 12.09
N THR A 37 1.70 -2.03 11.17
CA THR A 37 1.01 -3.31 11.40
C THR A 37 1.36 -4.35 10.35
N ASP A 38 1.46 -5.60 10.78
CA ASP A 38 1.72 -6.76 9.93
C ASP A 38 1.25 -8.04 10.65
N ILE A 39 1.14 -9.15 9.95
CA ILE A 39 0.93 -10.46 10.58
C ILE A 39 2.22 -11.04 11.18
N ASN A 40 3.38 -10.57 10.73
CA ASN A 40 4.71 -11.03 11.14
C ASN A 40 5.24 -10.20 12.31
N ALA A 41 5.12 -10.74 13.53
CA ALA A 41 5.57 -10.08 14.75
C ALA A 41 7.09 -9.85 14.81
N GLU A 42 7.91 -10.77 14.25
CA GLU A 42 9.37 -10.64 14.24
C GLU A 42 9.81 -9.49 13.33
N ALA A 43 9.20 -9.37 12.14
CA ALA A 43 9.46 -8.28 11.22
C ALA A 43 9.07 -6.92 11.82
N LEU A 44 7.96 -6.88 12.58
CA LEU A 44 7.55 -5.68 13.32
C LEU A 44 8.53 -5.33 14.46
N ALA A 45 8.99 -6.31 15.21
CA ALA A 45 10.01 -6.09 16.26
C ALA A 45 11.31 -5.53 15.66
N SER A 46 11.75 -6.08 14.52
CA SER A 46 12.89 -5.56 13.76
C SER A 46 12.68 -4.11 13.30
N LEU A 47 11.48 -3.75 12.84
CA LEU A 47 11.16 -2.38 12.45
C LEU A 47 11.22 -1.42 13.65
N ALA A 48 10.65 -1.81 14.79
CA ALA A 48 10.68 -0.99 16.01
C ALA A 48 12.10 -0.77 16.52
N ALA A 49 12.98 -1.76 16.37
CA ALA A 49 14.39 -1.65 16.73
C ALA A 49 15.16 -0.72 15.76
N GLU A 50 14.87 -0.79 14.45
CA GLU A 50 15.51 0.06 13.43
C GLU A 50 15.08 1.54 13.55
N GLN A 51 13.81 1.77 13.82
CA GLN A 51 13.24 3.12 13.91
C GLN A 51 12.49 3.29 15.24
N PRO A 52 13.19 3.64 16.31
CA PRO A 52 12.57 3.93 17.60
C PRO A 52 11.53 5.05 17.47
N GLY A 53 10.34 4.84 18.04
CA GLY A 53 9.22 5.77 17.95
C GLY A 53 8.12 5.32 16.98
N ILE A 54 8.34 4.30 16.14
CA ILE A 54 7.25 3.61 15.47
C ILE A 54 6.62 2.62 16.45
N GLU A 55 5.32 2.77 16.71
CA GLU A 55 4.54 1.79 17.45
C GLU A 55 4.16 0.61 16.53
N THR A 56 4.35 -0.61 16.98
CA THR A 56 4.03 -1.80 16.19
C THR A 56 3.05 -2.71 16.90
N PHE A 57 2.18 -3.37 16.14
CA PHE A 57 1.32 -4.46 16.62
C PHE A 57 0.88 -5.36 15.48
N THR A 58 0.58 -6.61 15.81
CA THR A 58 0.09 -7.59 14.84
C THR A 58 -1.33 -7.26 14.41
N LEU A 59 -1.60 -7.41 13.12
CA LEU A 59 -2.91 -7.21 12.53
C LEU A 59 -3.05 -8.11 11.28
N ASP A 60 -4.01 -9.03 11.33
CA ASP A 60 -4.48 -9.75 10.16
C ASP A 60 -5.67 -8.99 9.55
N VAL A 61 -5.41 -8.30 8.44
CA VAL A 61 -6.44 -7.49 7.74
C VAL A 61 -7.56 -8.35 7.10
N LEU A 62 -7.40 -9.67 7.07
CA LEU A 62 -8.45 -10.59 6.65
C LEU A 62 -9.51 -10.81 7.75
N LYS A 63 -9.20 -10.48 9.00
CA LYS A 63 -10.06 -10.69 10.15
C LYS A 63 -10.71 -9.38 10.61
N GLN A 64 -12.03 -9.28 10.42
CA GLN A 64 -12.77 -8.05 10.76
C GLN A 64 -12.58 -7.64 12.22
N HIS A 65 -12.63 -8.60 13.16
CA HIS A 65 -12.49 -8.31 14.59
C HIS A 65 -11.10 -7.75 14.95
N GLU A 66 -10.02 -8.16 14.24
CA GLU A 66 -8.69 -7.58 14.43
C GLU A 66 -8.62 -6.15 13.87
N VAL A 67 -9.28 -5.89 12.74
CA VAL A 67 -9.41 -4.54 12.18
C VAL A 67 -10.17 -3.62 13.13
N ASP A 68 -11.27 -4.09 13.72
CA ASP A 68 -12.05 -3.33 14.68
C ASP A 68 -11.25 -3.02 15.96
N ALA A 69 -10.49 -4.01 16.45
CA ALA A 69 -9.58 -3.84 17.57
C ALA A 69 -8.45 -2.84 17.27
N ALA A 70 -7.90 -2.88 16.06
CA ALA A 70 -6.90 -1.91 15.60
C ALA A 70 -7.48 -0.48 15.55
N ALA A 71 -8.70 -0.33 15.04
CA ALA A 71 -9.37 0.97 15.00
C ALA A 71 -9.65 1.51 16.42
N ALA A 72 -10.09 0.66 17.35
CA ALA A 72 -10.27 1.05 18.74
C ALA A 72 -8.96 1.46 19.42
N ARG A 73 -7.85 0.76 19.13
CA ARG A 73 -6.52 1.06 19.67
C ARG A 73 -5.94 2.37 19.14
N VAL A 74 -6.07 2.60 17.85
CA VAL A 74 -5.45 3.75 17.15
C VAL A 74 -6.32 5.01 17.27
N GLY A 75 -7.63 4.86 17.37
CA GLY A 75 -8.59 5.96 17.33
C GLY A 75 -8.77 6.50 15.91
N THR A 76 -8.59 7.81 15.73
CA THR A 76 -8.78 8.48 14.43
C THR A 76 -7.43 9.00 13.92
N PRO A 77 -6.64 8.19 13.20
CA PRO A 77 -5.38 8.64 12.62
C PRO A 77 -5.64 9.67 11.51
N ASP A 78 -4.64 10.49 11.19
CA ASP A 78 -4.76 11.44 10.07
C ASP A 78 -4.61 10.74 8.72
N ILE A 79 -3.81 9.67 8.68
CA ILE A 79 -3.38 8.99 7.47
C ILE A 79 -3.59 7.48 7.62
N LEU A 80 -4.21 6.87 6.60
CA LEU A 80 -4.22 5.42 6.40
C LEU A 80 -3.44 5.10 5.12
N PHE A 81 -2.39 4.30 5.23
CA PHE A 81 -1.74 3.68 4.10
C PHE A 81 -2.08 2.19 4.02
N ASN A 82 -2.96 1.85 3.10
CA ASN A 82 -3.33 0.46 2.77
C ASN A 82 -2.27 -0.14 1.85
N CYS A 83 -1.32 -0.89 2.40
CA CYS A 83 -0.23 -1.51 1.67
C CYS A 83 -0.36 -3.04 1.54
N SER A 84 -1.33 -3.65 2.21
CA SER A 84 -1.55 -5.11 2.15
C SER A 84 -1.84 -5.58 0.74
N GLY A 85 -1.27 -6.73 0.37
CA GLY A 85 -1.52 -7.31 -0.93
C GLY A 85 -0.68 -8.54 -1.23
N TYR A 86 -1.19 -9.32 -2.17
CA TYR A 86 -0.57 -10.55 -2.68
C TYR A 86 -0.56 -10.54 -4.19
N VAL A 87 0.53 -11.01 -4.78
CA VAL A 87 0.69 -11.11 -6.24
C VAL A 87 0.47 -12.56 -6.66
N HIS A 88 -0.72 -12.87 -7.13
CA HIS A 88 -0.97 -14.13 -7.82
C HIS A 88 -0.31 -14.11 -9.21
N ALA A 89 0.40 -15.18 -9.55
CA ALA A 89 0.99 -15.37 -10.87
C ALA A 89 0.20 -16.46 -11.60
N GLY A 90 -0.46 -16.10 -12.69
CA GLY A 90 -1.24 -17.03 -13.50
C GLY A 90 -2.11 -16.31 -14.54
N THR A 91 -2.46 -17.04 -15.57
CA THR A 91 -3.47 -16.70 -16.58
C THR A 91 -4.87 -17.00 -16.02
N ILE A 92 -5.92 -16.71 -16.78
CA ILE A 92 -7.30 -17.10 -16.43
C ILE A 92 -7.44 -18.61 -16.25
N MET A 93 -6.71 -19.39 -17.04
CA MET A 93 -6.78 -20.87 -16.99
C MET A 93 -6.07 -21.47 -15.77
N GLU A 94 -5.19 -20.69 -15.13
CA GLU A 94 -4.41 -21.10 -13.94
C GLU A 94 -4.94 -20.45 -12.66
N THR A 95 -6.00 -19.65 -12.76
CA THR A 95 -6.65 -19.00 -11.62
C THR A 95 -7.89 -19.77 -11.24
N ASP A 96 -7.82 -20.58 -10.19
CA ASP A 96 -8.99 -21.24 -9.60
C ASP A 96 -9.78 -20.30 -8.66
N ASP A 97 -10.96 -20.73 -8.22
CA ASP A 97 -11.83 -19.94 -7.34
C ASP A 97 -11.13 -19.57 -6.03
N LYS A 98 -10.30 -20.49 -5.46
CA LYS A 98 -9.56 -20.23 -4.23
C LYS A 98 -8.53 -19.11 -4.41
N ALA A 99 -7.77 -19.12 -5.51
CA ALA A 99 -6.81 -18.07 -5.83
C ALA A 99 -7.52 -16.73 -6.10
N TRP A 100 -8.67 -16.79 -6.77
CA TRP A 100 -9.52 -15.62 -7.01
C TRP A 100 -10.02 -15.03 -5.70
N ASP A 101 -10.69 -15.80 -4.87
CA ASP A 101 -11.29 -15.35 -3.61
C ASP A 101 -10.24 -14.79 -2.65
N PHE A 102 -9.11 -15.49 -2.47
CA PHE A 102 -8.01 -15.02 -1.62
C PHE A 102 -7.42 -13.71 -2.14
N SER A 103 -7.22 -13.59 -3.47
CA SER A 103 -6.68 -12.37 -4.07
C SER A 103 -7.62 -11.17 -3.85
N PHE A 104 -8.93 -11.36 -4.02
CA PHE A 104 -9.91 -10.30 -3.77
C PHE A 104 -10.07 -10.00 -2.28
N ASP A 105 -10.04 -10.99 -1.41
CA ASP A 105 -10.16 -10.77 0.04
C ASP A 105 -8.96 -9.97 0.57
N LEU A 106 -7.72 -10.32 0.17
CA LEU A 106 -6.54 -9.62 0.64
C LEU A 106 -6.27 -8.29 -0.07
N ASN A 107 -6.39 -8.24 -1.41
CA ASN A 107 -6.01 -7.05 -2.17
C ASN A 107 -7.10 -5.97 -2.20
N VAL A 108 -8.38 -6.35 -2.03
CA VAL A 108 -9.53 -5.45 -2.19
C VAL A 108 -10.31 -5.30 -0.90
N LYS A 109 -10.84 -6.41 -0.36
CA LYS A 109 -11.71 -6.39 0.81
C LYS A 109 -10.98 -5.98 2.08
N ALA A 110 -9.69 -6.31 2.22
CA ALA A 110 -8.88 -5.83 3.33
C ALA A 110 -8.76 -4.29 3.31
N HIS A 111 -8.50 -3.67 2.15
CA HIS A 111 -8.51 -2.21 2.02
C HIS A 111 -9.89 -1.62 2.40
N TYR A 112 -10.97 -2.22 1.90
CA TYR A 112 -12.33 -1.83 2.26
C TYR A 112 -12.56 -1.88 3.78
N ARG A 113 -12.18 -2.98 4.45
CA ARG A 113 -12.34 -3.15 5.90
C ARG A 113 -11.63 -2.03 6.67
N MET A 114 -10.35 -1.77 6.32
CA MET A 114 -9.56 -0.72 6.95
C MET A 114 -10.18 0.67 6.74
N MET A 115 -10.53 1.01 5.51
CA MET A 115 -11.16 2.30 5.20
C MET A 115 -12.47 2.48 5.96
N LYS A 116 -13.33 1.44 5.98
CA LYS A 116 -14.63 1.48 6.68
C LYS A 116 -14.47 1.65 8.18
N ALA A 117 -13.48 1.01 8.79
CA ALA A 117 -13.27 1.07 10.24
C ALA A 117 -12.88 2.49 10.72
N PHE A 118 -12.09 3.24 9.95
CA PHE A 118 -11.68 4.60 10.32
C PHE A 118 -12.60 5.71 9.80
N MET A 119 -13.45 5.42 8.81
CA MET A 119 -14.31 6.43 8.17
C MET A 119 -15.20 7.22 9.16
N PRO A 120 -15.86 6.61 10.15
CA PRO A 120 -16.69 7.37 11.09
C PRO A 120 -15.93 8.47 11.85
N GLY A 121 -14.70 8.18 12.29
CA GLY A 121 -13.85 9.15 12.97
C GLY A 121 -13.43 10.31 12.08
N TRP A 122 -13.05 10.02 10.84
CA TRP A 122 -12.70 11.06 9.86
C TRP A 122 -13.90 11.94 9.51
N LEU A 123 -15.07 11.35 9.30
CA LEU A 123 -16.29 12.13 9.00
C LEU A 123 -16.68 13.04 10.17
N ALA A 124 -16.55 12.56 11.40
CA ALA A 124 -16.81 13.37 12.59
C ALA A 124 -15.81 14.53 12.75
N ARG A 125 -14.53 14.30 12.37
CA ARG A 125 -13.47 15.31 12.44
C ARG A 125 -13.44 16.23 11.22
N GLY A 126 -14.00 15.82 10.09
CA GLY A 126 -13.95 16.55 8.81
C GLY A 126 -12.57 16.55 8.14
N ASN A 127 -11.71 15.56 8.44
CA ASN A 127 -10.38 15.45 7.86
C ASN A 127 -9.86 14.02 7.90
N GLY A 128 -9.27 13.55 6.80
CA GLY A 128 -8.60 12.26 6.69
C GLY A 128 -7.90 12.08 5.36
N VAL A 129 -6.82 11.32 5.34
CA VAL A 129 -6.07 10.98 4.13
C VAL A 129 -5.95 9.47 3.98
N ILE A 130 -6.37 8.95 2.85
CA ILE A 130 -6.27 7.55 2.49
C ILE A 130 -5.37 7.40 1.29
N ILE A 131 -4.38 6.53 1.40
CA ILE A 131 -3.50 6.16 0.29
C ILE A 131 -3.63 4.65 0.10
N ASN A 132 -4.03 4.23 -1.09
CA ASN A 132 -4.23 2.82 -1.42
C ASN A 132 -3.12 2.32 -2.34
N MET A 133 -2.53 1.17 -2.02
CA MET A 133 -1.54 0.50 -2.86
C MET A 133 -2.23 -0.27 -3.98
N ALA A 134 -2.23 0.32 -5.18
CA ALA A 134 -2.62 -0.36 -6.42
C ALA A 134 -1.37 -0.96 -7.11
N SER A 135 -1.26 -0.89 -8.42
CA SER A 135 -0.11 -1.37 -9.21
C SER A 135 -0.20 -0.81 -10.63
N ALA A 136 0.93 -0.67 -11.31
CA ALA A 136 0.96 -0.50 -12.76
C ALA A 136 0.27 -1.68 -13.48
N ALA A 137 0.43 -2.91 -12.96
CA ALA A 137 -0.34 -4.08 -13.41
C ALA A 137 -1.79 -4.02 -12.89
N SER A 138 -2.64 -3.26 -13.59
CA SER A 138 -4.03 -2.96 -13.23
C SER A 138 -4.80 -2.45 -14.46
N SER A 139 -5.70 -1.49 -14.29
CA SER A 139 -6.31 -0.73 -15.38
C SER A 139 -5.30 0.22 -16.09
N ILE A 140 -4.08 0.37 -15.55
CA ILE A 140 -3.01 1.15 -16.19
C ILE A 140 -2.36 0.33 -17.31
N LYS A 141 -1.97 -0.93 -17.01
CA LYS A 141 -1.29 -1.81 -17.97
C LYS A 141 -1.70 -3.26 -17.77
N GLY A 142 -2.12 -3.93 -18.84
CA GLY A 142 -2.27 -5.39 -18.88
C GLY A 142 -0.89 -6.05 -18.82
N VAL A 143 -0.73 -7.03 -17.92
CA VAL A 143 0.55 -7.73 -17.73
C VAL A 143 0.31 -9.24 -17.80
N PRO A 144 1.06 -9.98 -18.66
CA PRO A 144 0.96 -11.43 -18.74
C PRO A 144 1.11 -12.10 -17.37
N ASN A 145 0.39 -13.18 -17.16
CA ASN A 145 0.40 -13.95 -15.90
C ASN A 145 0.05 -13.11 -14.65
N ARG A 146 -0.89 -12.16 -14.81
CA ARG A 146 -1.39 -11.32 -13.71
C ARG A 146 -2.91 -11.14 -13.78
N PHE A 147 -3.62 -12.19 -14.22
CA PHE A 147 -5.06 -12.09 -14.48
C PHE A 147 -5.83 -11.59 -13.25
N VAL A 148 -5.90 -12.36 -12.18
CA VAL A 148 -6.65 -11.95 -10.98
C VAL A 148 -5.95 -10.80 -10.25
N TYR A 149 -4.62 -10.78 -10.20
CA TYR A 149 -3.89 -9.67 -9.57
C TYR A 149 -4.22 -8.32 -10.22
N GLY A 150 -4.16 -8.26 -11.56
CA GLY A 150 -4.52 -7.05 -12.31
C GLY A 150 -5.95 -6.60 -12.06
N ALA A 151 -6.90 -7.55 -12.04
CA ALA A 151 -8.29 -7.28 -11.71
C ALA A 151 -8.46 -6.68 -10.30
N THR A 152 -7.79 -7.25 -9.29
CA THR A 152 -7.84 -6.72 -7.91
C THR A 152 -7.26 -5.30 -7.81
N LYS A 153 -6.14 -5.02 -8.51
CA LYS A 153 -5.51 -3.70 -8.46
C LYS A 153 -6.28 -2.63 -9.25
N ALA A 154 -7.01 -3.04 -10.30
CA ALA A 154 -7.99 -2.18 -10.96
C ALA A 154 -9.18 -1.86 -10.04
N ALA A 155 -9.66 -2.83 -9.26
CA ALA A 155 -10.71 -2.60 -8.27
C ALA A 155 -10.27 -1.60 -7.18
N VAL A 156 -9.02 -1.64 -6.72
CA VAL A 156 -8.47 -0.65 -5.77
C VAL A 156 -8.50 0.76 -6.35
N ILE A 157 -8.17 0.93 -7.64
CA ILE A 157 -8.28 2.22 -8.33
C ILE A 157 -9.73 2.69 -8.38
N GLY A 158 -10.67 1.78 -8.70
CA GLY A 158 -12.12 2.08 -8.70
C GLY A 158 -12.61 2.54 -7.33
N MET A 159 -12.28 1.81 -6.26
CA MET A 159 -12.64 2.18 -4.88
C MET A 159 -12.07 3.54 -4.49
N THR A 160 -10.82 3.84 -4.88
CA THR A 160 -10.18 5.13 -4.60
C THR A 160 -10.97 6.29 -5.19
N LYS A 161 -11.39 6.17 -6.45
CA LYS A 161 -12.17 7.21 -7.14
C LYS A 161 -13.57 7.36 -6.55
N ALA A 162 -14.24 6.24 -6.25
CA ALA A 162 -15.58 6.25 -5.67
C ALA A 162 -15.58 6.94 -4.29
N LEU A 163 -14.64 6.55 -3.39
CA LEU A 163 -14.53 7.19 -2.08
C LEU A 163 -14.19 8.68 -2.18
N ALA A 164 -13.32 9.08 -3.10
CA ALA A 164 -13.02 10.49 -3.31
C ALA A 164 -14.27 11.26 -3.76
N ALA A 165 -15.05 10.71 -4.70
CA ALA A 165 -16.29 11.33 -5.17
C ALA A 165 -17.30 11.52 -4.02
N ASP A 166 -17.44 10.51 -3.14
CA ASP A 166 -18.41 10.54 -2.04
C ASP A 166 -18.00 11.48 -0.90
N PHE A 167 -16.69 11.58 -0.59
CA PHE A 167 -16.25 12.14 0.69
C PHE A 167 -15.27 13.31 0.60
N THR A 168 -14.86 13.77 -0.60
CA THR A 168 -13.98 14.96 -0.72
C THR A 168 -14.63 16.19 -0.11
N SER A 169 -15.94 16.40 -0.31
CA SER A 169 -16.68 17.51 0.30
C SER A 169 -16.79 17.43 1.84
N LYS A 170 -16.42 16.30 2.42
CA LYS A 170 -16.34 16.06 3.87
C LYS A 170 -14.91 16.13 4.41
N GLY A 171 -13.95 16.63 3.61
CA GLY A 171 -12.57 16.78 4.01
C GLY A 171 -11.71 15.51 3.90
N ILE A 172 -12.18 14.46 3.23
CA ILE A 172 -11.44 13.20 3.07
C ILE A 172 -10.76 13.18 1.71
N ARG A 173 -9.43 13.04 1.68
CA ARG A 173 -8.66 12.82 0.45
C ARG A 173 -8.33 11.34 0.27
N VAL A 174 -8.49 10.83 -0.93
CA VAL A 174 -8.22 9.42 -1.25
C VAL A 174 -7.45 9.34 -2.54
N ASN A 175 -6.25 8.73 -2.52
CA ASN A 175 -5.43 8.56 -3.72
C ASN A 175 -4.88 7.13 -3.80
N ALA A 176 -4.52 6.70 -5.00
CA ALA A 176 -3.87 5.41 -5.25
C ALA A 176 -2.45 5.60 -5.78
N ILE A 177 -1.52 4.74 -5.34
CA ILE A 177 -0.19 4.63 -5.91
C ILE A 177 -0.11 3.34 -6.73
N CYS A 178 0.46 3.44 -7.93
CA CYS A 178 0.62 2.35 -8.89
C CYS A 178 2.11 2.12 -9.19
N PRO A 179 2.85 1.40 -8.35
CA PRO A 179 4.24 1.09 -8.62
C PRO A 179 4.42 0.14 -9.80
N GLY A 180 5.56 0.27 -10.48
CA GLY A 180 6.15 -0.75 -11.32
C GLY A 180 6.83 -1.84 -10.50
N THR A 181 8.01 -2.28 -10.94
CA THR A 181 8.80 -3.27 -10.20
C THR A 181 9.58 -2.58 -9.08
N VAL A 182 9.32 -2.99 -7.84
CA VAL A 182 10.00 -2.49 -6.64
C VAL A 182 10.86 -3.61 -6.05
N ASP A 183 12.11 -3.31 -5.73
CA ASP A 183 12.99 -4.20 -4.99
C ASP A 183 12.43 -4.43 -3.58
N SER A 184 12.04 -5.66 -3.30
CA SER A 184 11.43 -6.05 -2.04
C SER A 184 11.72 -7.52 -1.73
N PRO A 185 11.76 -7.91 -0.44
CA PRO A 185 11.98 -9.31 -0.05
C PRO A 185 11.02 -10.26 -0.75
N SER A 186 9.74 -9.94 -0.81
CA SER A 186 8.74 -10.80 -1.47
C SER A 186 8.94 -10.94 -2.99
N LEU A 187 9.51 -9.93 -3.66
CA LEU A 187 9.90 -10.05 -5.06
C LEU A 187 11.13 -10.95 -5.18
N MET A 188 12.16 -10.72 -4.36
CA MET A 188 13.38 -11.54 -4.39
C MET A 188 13.09 -13.01 -4.17
N ASP A 189 12.19 -13.36 -3.24
CA ASP A 189 11.80 -14.75 -3.00
C ASP A 189 11.08 -15.36 -4.21
N ARG A 190 10.21 -14.60 -4.88
CA ARG A 190 9.57 -15.06 -6.13
C ARG A 190 10.56 -15.23 -7.26
N LEU A 191 11.58 -14.37 -7.39
CA LEU A 191 12.62 -14.52 -8.39
C LEU A 191 13.48 -15.77 -8.13
N LYS A 192 13.84 -16.04 -6.87
CA LYS A 192 14.55 -17.27 -6.49
C LYS A 192 13.76 -18.52 -6.82
N ALA A 193 12.44 -18.48 -6.62
CA ALA A 193 11.55 -19.61 -6.90
C ALA A 193 11.42 -19.95 -8.39
N THR A 194 11.90 -19.11 -9.32
CA THR A 194 11.88 -19.41 -10.77
C THR A 194 12.93 -20.43 -11.20
N GLY A 195 13.94 -20.69 -10.38
CA GLY A 195 15.07 -21.58 -10.69
C GLY A 195 16.24 -20.89 -11.43
N ASP A 196 16.00 -19.76 -12.11
CA ASP A 196 17.03 -18.91 -12.71
C ASP A 196 16.85 -17.45 -12.23
N PHE A 197 17.47 -17.17 -11.10
CA PHE A 197 17.35 -15.88 -10.43
C PHE A 197 17.83 -14.71 -11.27
N GLU A 198 18.99 -14.85 -11.93
CA GLU A 198 19.59 -13.76 -12.70
C GLU A 198 18.79 -13.45 -13.97
N ALA A 199 18.36 -14.46 -14.70
CA ALA A 199 17.50 -14.27 -15.88
C ALA A 199 16.16 -13.63 -15.47
N ALA A 200 15.53 -14.13 -14.40
CA ALA A 200 14.29 -13.58 -13.89
C ALA A 200 14.47 -12.11 -13.42
N LYS A 201 15.53 -11.81 -12.70
CA LYS A 201 15.85 -10.45 -12.24
C LYS A 201 16.05 -9.49 -13.40
N ASN A 202 16.85 -9.89 -14.39
CA ASN A 202 17.07 -9.09 -15.59
C ASN A 202 15.79 -8.85 -16.38
N ALA A 203 14.92 -9.85 -16.50
CA ALA A 203 13.60 -9.71 -17.12
C ALA A 203 12.70 -8.72 -16.38
N PHE A 204 12.80 -8.63 -15.04
CA PHE A 204 12.07 -7.63 -14.27
C PHE A 204 12.67 -6.23 -14.37
N ILE A 205 14.00 -6.11 -14.44
CA ILE A 205 14.70 -4.83 -14.65
C ILE A 205 14.37 -4.26 -16.03
N SER A 206 14.43 -5.08 -17.09
CA SER A 206 14.21 -4.63 -18.47
C SER A 206 12.78 -4.13 -18.77
N ARG A 207 11.82 -4.37 -17.86
CA ARG A 207 10.46 -3.83 -17.99
C ARG A 207 10.44 -2.31 -17.86
N GLN A 208 11.33 -1.75 -17.06
CA GLN A 208 11.39 -0.32 -16.82
C GLN A 208 12.42 0.33 -17.74
N PRO A 209 12.03 1.32 -18.59
CA PRO A 209 12.97 2.11 -19.39
C PRO A 209 14.10 2.77 -18.58
N MET A 210 13.87 3.07 -17.30
CA MET A 210 14.93 3.57 -16.42
C MET A 210 16.03 2.54 -16.10
N GLY A 211 15.91 1.28 -16.52
CA GLY A 211 16.95 0.26 -16.43
C GLY A 211 17.22 -0.27 -15.01
N ARG A 212 16.30 -0.07 -14.08
CA ARG A 212 16.41 -0.56 -12.70
C ARG A 212 15.04 -0.83 -12.07
N MET A 213 15.04 -1.59 -10.99
CA MET A 213 13.89 -1.63 -10.08
C MET A 213 13.86 -0.35 -9.21
N ALA A 214 12.68 0.05 -8.79
CA ALA A 214 12.55 1.11 -7.80
C ALA A 214 12.99 0.60 -6.42
N ARG A 215 13.56 1.49 -5.60
CA ARG A 215 13.73 1.21 -4.18
C ARG A 215 12.41 1.43 -3.45
N ALA A 216 12.19 0.72 -2.34
CA ALA A 216 10.97 0.85 -1.57
C ALA A 216 10.78 2.25 -0.95
N ASP A 217 11.88 2.94 -0.62
CA ASP A 217 11.84 4.31 -0.10
C ASP A 217 11.39 5.34 -1.15
N GLU A 218 11.62 5.12 -2.44
CA GLU A 218 11.09 5.98 -3.50
C GLU A 218 9.55 5.98 -3.50
N ILE A 219 8.94 4.82 -3.18
CA ILE A 219 7.48 4.75 -2.99
C ILE A 219 7.08 5.44 -1.67
N GLY A 220 7.86 5.21 -0.60
CA GLY A 220 7.64 5.85 0.71
C GLY A 220 7.63 7.38 0.63
N MET A 221 8.51 7.97 -0.17
CA MET A 221 8.54 9.43 -0.37
C MET A 221 7.28 9.95 -1.10
N LEU A 222 6.73 9.19 -2.02
CA LEU A 222 5.44 9.53 -2.65
C LEU A 222 4.28 9.40 -1.65
N VAL A 223 4.32 8.39 -0.76
CA VAL A 223 3.34 8.27 0.35
C VAL A 223 3.41 9.51 1.24
N VAL A 224 4.61 9.97 1.63
CA VAL A 224 4.80 11.19 2.43
C VAL A 224 4.20 12.41 1.71
N TYR A 225 4.51 12.60 0.44
CA TYR A 225 3.97 13.72 -0.35
C TYR A 225 2.44 13.71 -0.35
N LEU A 226 1.81 12.58 -0.69
CA LEU A 226 0.35 12.46 -0.76
C LEU A 226 -0.31 12.60 0.62
N ALA A 227 0.40 12.26 1.69
CA ALA A 227 -0.06 12.41 3.07
C ALA A 227 0.04 13.85 3.60
N SER A 228 0.93 14.66 3.03
CA SER A 228 1.22 16.02 3.47
C SER A 228 0.20 17.05 2.99
N ASP A 229 0.30 18.27 3.54
CA ASP A 229 -0.52 19.41 3.13
C ASP A 229 -0.10 19.98 1.76
N GLU A 230 1.09 19.61 1.26
CA GLU A 230 1.53 19.93 -0.11
C GLU A 230 0.60 19.29 -1.16
N ALA A 231 -0.04 18.17 -0.83
CA ALA A 231 -1.02 17.48 -1.67
C ALA A 231 -2.48 17.83 -1.33
N ALA A 232 -2.74 18.96 -0.65
CA ALA A 232 -4.08 19.32 -0.18
C ALA A 232 -5.13 19.42 -1.30
N PHE A 233 -4.72 19.75 -2.54
CA PHE A 233 -5.62 19.85 -3.70
C PHE A 233 -5.63 18.57 -4.57
N ILE A 234 -5.11 17.46 -4.05
CA ILE A 234 -4.99 16.18 -4.76
C ILE A 234 -5.87 15.12 -4.11
N THR A 235 -6.89 14.65 -4.84
CA THR A 235 -7.78 13.55 -4.41
C THR A 235 -8.36 12.82 -5.62
N GLY A 236 -8.73 11.55 -5.46
CA GLY A 236 -9.29 10.69 -6.53
C GLY A 236 -8.28 10.29 -7.61
N GLN A 237 -6.99 10.57 -7.40
CA GLN A 237 -5.97 10.40 -8.42
C GLN A 237 -5.24 9.06 -8.30
N THR A 238 -4.67 8.66 -9.43
CA THR A 238 -3.86 7.44 -9.58
C THR A 238 -2.44 7.86 -9.96
N PHE A 239 -1.48 7.62 -9.08
CA PHE A 239 -0.09 8.00 -9.24
C PHE A 239 0.75 6.82 -9.71
N VAL A 240 1.13 6.82 -10.98
CA VAL A 240 2.02 5.82 -11.54
C VAL A 240 3.46 6.17 -11.19
N ILE A 241 4.19 5.21 -10.62
CA ILE A 241 5.62 5.30 -10.30
C ILE A 241 6.29 4.00 -10.70
N ASP A 242 6.65 3.88 -11.98
CA ASP A 242 6.99 2.61 -12.61
C ASP A 242 8.24 2.65 -13.49
N GLY A 243 9.01 3.72 -13.43
CA GLY A 243 10.23 3.87 -14.22
C GLY A 243 9.99 3.89 -15.73
N GLY A 244 8.80 4.30 -16.16
CA GLY A 244 8.40 4.38 -17.56
C GLY A 244 7.81 3.08 -18.14
N TRP A 245 7.49 2.08 -17.30
CA TRP A 245 7.00 0.79 -17.79
C TRP A 245 5.64 0.87 -18.50
N SER A 246 4.80 1.82 -18.14
CA SER A 246 3.44 1.95 -18.70
C SER A 246 3.31 2.91 -19.88
N ILE A 247 4.38 3.61 -20.27
CA ILE A 247 4.42 4.49 -21.44
C ILE A 247 4.75 3.74 -22.71
#